data_229297f66d018916bd2c1962713d1513
#
_entry.id   229297f66d018916bd2c1962713d1513
#
_cell.length_a   1.000
_cell.length_b   1.000
_cell.length_c   1.000
_cell.angle_alpha   90.00
_cell.angle_beta   90.00
_cell.angle_gamma   90.00
#
_symmetry.space_group_name_H-M   'P 1'
#
loop_
_entity.id
_entity.type
_entity.pdbx_description
1 polymer ?
#
loop_
_entity_poly.entity_id
_entity_poly.type
_entity_poly.pdbx_seq_one_letter_code
_entity_poly.pdbx_strand_id
1 'polypeptide(L)'
;MIYFQCDYAEGCHPKILAKLTETNFMQTPGYSEDAICDAARAAVRKVCGTPDADVHFLVGGTQANTTVISHILRPWQGALCADTGHIAVHETGAIEATGHKVLTMPNSNGTISAQQIHDYCTNHWNDGAHEHIVQPGMVYISFPTESGTLYTKQQLTEIYTACKQWDLPLFIDGARLGYGLMSPACDLTIEELASLCDVFYIGGTKCGALFGEAVVITDDKLKKDFRYSIKRHGGMLAKGRLLGVQFLTLMEDGLYFDICKQAVDYALEIRKAFEAKGVEMYGTSMTNQQFPILSEAQMKHFDGKFAYEYWGRYDDSHHIVRFCTSWATKQENMDALLKAIKEM
;
A
#
# COMPACT_ATOMS: atom_id res chain seq x y z
N MET A 1 8.64 -15.04 -21.99
CA MET A 1 7.63 -14.02 -21.66
C MET A 1 8.21 -13.11 -20.59
N ILE A 2 8.14 -11.81 -20.76
CA ILE A 2 8.60 -10.81 -19.79
C ILE A 2 7.38 -10.31 -19.02
N TYR A 3 7.48 -10.28 -17.67
CA TYR A 3 6.34 -9.98 -16.80
C TYR A 3 6.34 -8.51 -16.35
N PHE A 4 5.25 -7.80 -16.67
CA PHE A 4 4.90 -6.48 -16.16
C PHE A 4 3.49 -6.48 -15.55
N GLN A 5 3.01 -7.65 -15.12
CA GLN A 5 1.67 -7.85 -14.63
C GLN A 5 1.48 -7.37 -13.19
N CYS A 6 2.49 -7.59 -12.35
CA CYS A 6 2.46 -7.22 -10.94
C CYS A 6 3.85 -6.89 -10.39
N ASP A 7 3.90 -6.33 -9.19
CA ASP A 7 5.12 -5.93 -8.48
C ASP A 7 5.53 -6.92 -7.35
N TYR A 8 5.08 -8.15 -7.44
CA TYR A 8 5.36 -9.22 -6.47
C TYR A 8 5.60 -10.60 -7.14
N ALA A 9 6.16 -10.59 -8.35
CA ALA A 9 6.44 -11.85 -9.08
C ALA A 9 7.75 -12.52 -8.68
N GLU A 10 8.71 -11.72 -8.18
CA GLU A 10 10.02 -12.20 -7.76
C GLU A 10 10.08 -12.47 -6.25
N GLY A 11 11.21 -13.02 -5.78
CA GLY A 11 11.47 -13.27 -4.36
C GLY A 11 11.79 -11.98 -3.59
N CYS A 12 12.98 -11.89 -2.98
CA CYS A 12 13.42 -10.71 -2.28
C CYS A 12 14.72 -10.14 -2.83
N HIS A 13 15.03 -8.89 -2.42
CA HIS A 13 16.30 -8.26 -2.77
C HIS A 13 17.49 -9.13 -2.30
N PRO A 14 18.57 -9.28 -3.09
CA PRO A 14 19.69 -10.16 -2.77
C PRO A 14 20.34 -9.91 -1.40
N LYS A 15 20.39 -8.66 -0.92
CA LYS A 15 20.88 -8.33 0.42
C LYS A 15 20.04 -8.98 1.52
N ILE A 16 18.72 -9.08 1.35
CA ILE A 16 17.83 -9.76 2.30
C ILE A 16 18.13 -11.25 2.30
N LEU A 17 18.23 -11.88 1.14
CA LEU A 17 18.54 -13.30 1.04
C LEU A 17 19.88 -13.64 1.70
N ALA A 18 20.91 -12.80 1.50
CA ALA A 18 22.20 -12.93 2.16
C ALA A 18 22.06 -12.87 3.69
N LYS A 19 21.30 -11.89 4.22
CA LYS A 19 21.08 -11.74 5.67
C LYS A 19 20.25 -12.89 6.26
N LEU A 20 19.26 -13.39 5.54
CA LEU A 20 18.52 -14.58 5.95
C LEU A 20 19.42 -15.81 6.04
N THR A 21 20.36 -15.99 5.08
CA THR A 21 21.35 -17.07 5.08
C THR A 21 22.32 -16.92 6.24
N GLU A 22 22.89 -15.73 6.45
CA GLU A 22 23.82 -15.41 7.55
C GLU A 22 23.21 -15.72 8.93
N THR A 23 21.95 -15.37 9.11
CA THR A 23 21.25 -15.52 10.39
C THR A 23 20.53 -16.86 10.58
N ASN A 24 20.61 -17.78 9.61
CA ASN A 24 19.78 -19.00 9.58
C ASN A 24 19.91 -19.88 10.83
N PHE A 25 21.13 -20.03 11.35
CA PHE A 25 21.42 -20.86 12.52
C PHE A 25 21.47 -20.08 13.84
N MET A 26 21.17 -18.78 13.84
CA MET A 26 21.09 -18.01 15.07
C MET A 26 19.92 -18.48 15.93
N GLN A 27 20.16 -18.72 17.20
CA GLN A 27 19.11 -18.98 18.18
C GLN A 27 18.70 -17.64 18.82
N THR A 28 17.43 -17.31 18.69
CA THR A 28 16.87 -16.05 19.20
C THR A 28 15.53 -16.32 19.88
N PRO A 29 15.06 -15.44 20.79
CA PRO A 29 13.68 -15.43 21.22
C PRO A 29 12.73 -15.42 20.04
N GLY A 30 11.56 -16.06 20.17
CA GLY A 30 10.52 -16.10 19.13
C GLY A 30 9.63 -14.88 19.14
N TYR A 31 8.66 -14.87 18.21
CA TYR A 31 7.53 -13.94 18.19
C TYR A 31 7.94 -12.46 18.02
N SER A 32 9.05 -12.23 17.29
CA SER A 32 9.64 -10.90 17.05
C SER A 32 10.13 -10.18 18.33
N GLU A 33 10.50 -10.93 19.36
CA GLU A 33 11.05 -10.41 20.62
C GLU A 33 12.58 -10.59 20.68
N ASP A 34 13.22 -10.52 19.54
CA ASP A 34 14.66 -10.68 19.36
C ASP A 34 15.33 -9.34 19.01
N ALA A 35 16.64 -9.28 19.23
CA ALA A 35 17.44 -8.06 19.02
C ALA A 35 17.44 -7.57 17.56
N ILE A 36 17.24 -8.46 16.56
CA ILE A 36 17.16 -8.07 15.15
C ILE A 36 15.84 -7.33 14.89
N CYS A 37 14.73 -7.84 15.41
CA CYS A 37 13.45 -7.16 15.35
C CYS A 37 13.47 -5.82 16.09
N ASP A 38 14.17 -5.73 17.24
CA ASP A 38 14.33 -4.45 17.96
C ASP A 38 15.12 -3.45 17.13
N ALA A 39 16.21 -3.86 16.50
CA ALA A 39 16.97 -3.03 15.58
C ALA A 39 16.14 -2.58 14.36
N ALA A 40 15.32 -3.50 13.79
CA ALA A 40 14.43 -3.18 12.71
C ALA A 40 13.36 -2.15 13.11
N ARG A 41 12.76 -2.31 14.30
CA ARG A 41 11.82 -1.31 14.86
C ARG A 41 12.47 0.06 15.03
N ALA A 42 13.69 0.08 15.56
CA ALA A 42 14.46 1.33 15.74
C ALA A 42 14.76 1.99 14.39
N ALA A 43 15.14 1.21 13.37
CA ALA A 43 15.38 1.72 12.02
C ALA A 43 14.12 2.30 11.39
N VAL A 44 12.97 1.62 11.51
CA VAL A 44 11.66 2.12 11.03
C VAL A 44 11.30 3.43 11.74
N ARG A 45 11.37 3.48 13.08
CA ARG A 45 11.09 4.71 13.85
C ARG A 45 11.96 5.88 13.40
N LYS A 46 13.25 5.61 13.19
CA LYS A 46 14.22 6.62 12.74
C LYS A 46 13.84 7.18 11.36
N VAL A 47 13.52 6.30 10.42
CA VAL A 47 13.13 6.70 9.05
C VAL A 47 11.83 7.50 9.05
N CYS A 48 10.87 7.11 9.89
CA CYS A 48 9.56 7.80 9.99
C CYS A 48 9.59 9.05 10.89
N GLY A 49 10.70 9.36 11.57
CA GLY A 49 10.76 10.47 12.52
C GLY A 49 9.82 10.31 13.73
N THR A 50 9.45 9.07 14.08
CA THR A 50 8.46 8.75 15.13
C THR A 50 9.09 7.92 16.24
N PRO A 51 9.91 8.50 17.14
CA PRO A 51 10.68 7.76 18.15
C PRO A 51 9.80 6.93 19.09
N ASP A 52 8.58 7.40 19.37
CA ASP A 52 7.67 6.79 20.33
C ASP A 52 6.64 5.84 19.68
N ALA A 53 6.64 5.69 18.35
CA ALA A 53 5.71 4.81 17.68
C ALA A 53 5.93 3.32 18.02
N ASP A 54 4.85 2.56 18.12
CA ASP A 54 4.93 1.10 18.11
C ASP A 54 5.07 0.60 16.67
N VAL A 55 6.01 -0.35 16.48
CA VAL A 55 6.26 -0.97 15.17
C VAL A 55 6.08 -2.47 15.28
N HIS A 56 5.23 -3.03 14.43
CA HIS A 56 4.91 -4.45 14.38
C HIS A 56 5.06 -4.99 12.96
N PHE A 57 5.60 -6.20 12.82
CA PHE A 57 5.79 -6.84 11.53
C PHE A 57 4.73 -7.92 11.32
N LEU A 58 3.99 -7.82 10.21
CA LEU A 58 2.96 -8.75 9.77
C LEU A 58 3.33 -9.34 8.40
N VAL A 59 2.66 -10.41 7.97
CA VAL A 59 3.10 -11.18 6.78
C VAL A 59 2.57 -10.65 5.45
N GLY A 60 1.56 -9.79 5.46
CA GLY A 60 0.96 -9.26 4.23
C GLY A 60 -0.12 -8.22 4.50
N GLY A 61 -0.51 -7.48 3.46
CA GLY A 61 -1.44 -6.34 3.55
C GLY A 61 -2.80 -6.72 4.11
N THR A 62 -3.44 -7.78 3.61
CA THR A 62 -4.75 -8.24 4.12
C THR A 62 -4.70 -8.59 5.61
N GLN A 63 -3.61 -9.23 6.09
CA GLN A 63 -3.45 -9.48 7.51
C GLN A 63 -3.23 -8.19 8.30
N ALA A 64 -2.48 -7.23 7.76
CA ALA A 64 -2.32 -5.92 8.39
C ALA A 64 -3.66 -5.20 8.49
N ASN A 65 -4.43 -5.15 7.41
CA ASN A 65 -5.74 -4.50 7.35
C ASN A 65 -6.73 -5.12 8.34
N THR A 66 -6.88 -6.45 8.34
CA THR A 66 -7.77 -7.14 9.28
C THR A 66 -7.35 -6.96 10.73
N THR A 67 -6.04 -7.00 11.02
CA THR A 67 -5.52 -6.83 12.37
C THR A 67 -5.75 -5.42 12.90
N VAL A 68 -5.40 -4.39 12.11
CA VAL A 68 -5.55 -2.98 12.48
C VAL A 68 -7.01 -2.61 12.63
N ILE A 69 -7.84 -2.89 11.62
CA ILE A 69 -9.26 -2.52 11.60
C ILE A 69 -10.02 -3.18 12.75
N SER A 70 -9.83 -4.49 12.97
CA SER A 70 -10.51 -5.18 14.06
C SER A 70 -9.99 -4.83 15.46
N HIS A 71 -8.78 -4.26 15.55
CA HIS A 71 -8.26 -3.74 16.81
C HIS A 71 -8.88 -2.40 17.19
N ILE A 72 -9.06 -1.53 16.19
CA ILE A 72 -9.54 -0.16 16.37
C ILE A 72 -11.04 -0.14 16.60
N LEU A 73 -11.80 -0.90 15.79
CA LEU A 73 -13.26 -0.79 15.74
C LEU A 73 -13.96 -1.55 16.88
N ARG A 74 -15.02 -0.97 17.37
CA ARG A 74 -16.00 -1.63 18.23
C ARG A 74 -16.99 -2.45 17.37
N PRO A 75 -17.65 -3.48 17.92
CA PRO A 75 -18.50 -4.41 17.15
C PRO A 75 -19.59 -3.75 16.28
N TRP A 76 -20.04 -2.54 16.60
CA TRP A 76 -21.06 -1.80 15.85
C TRP A 76 -20.48 -0.75 14.91
N GLN A 77 -19.15 -0.68 14.79
CA GLN A 77 -18.47 0.31 13.96
C GLN A 77 -17.97 -0.29 12.63
N GLY A 78 -17.83 0.58 11.63
CA GLY A 78 -17.29 0.26 10.32
C GLY A 78 -16.19 1.22 9.89
N ALA A 79 -15.42 0.79 8.87
CA ALA A 79 -14.33 1.55 8.29
C ALA A 79 -14.81 2.32 7.05
N LEU A 80 -14.69 3.66 7.04
CA LEU A 80 -14.91 4.50 5.86
C LEU A 80 -13.76 4.34 4.88
N CYS A 81 -14.03 4.13 3.59
CA CYS A 81 -13.01 4.10 2.54
C CYS A 81 -13.59 4.50 1.18
N ALA A 82 -12.71 4.70 0.19
CA ALA A 82 -13.13 4.78 -1.22
C ALA A 82 -13.83 3.48 -1.64
N ASP A 83 -14.83 3.56 -2.53
CA ASP A 83 -15.49 2.38 -3.10
C ASP A 83 -14.55 1.51 -3.97
N THR A 84 -13.39 2.04 -4.36
CA THR A 84 -12.28 1.31 -4.98
C THR A 84 -11.19 0.90 -3.98
N GLY A 85 -11.33 1.22 -2.69
CA GLY A 85 -10.33 0.88 -1.67
C GLY A 85 -10.10 -0.62 -1.57
N HIS A 86 -8.86 -1.04 -1.34
CA HIS A 86 -8.45 -2.45 -1.35
C HIS A 86 -9.32 -3.32 -0.45
N ILE A 87 -9.67 -2.85 0.75
CA ILE A 87 -10.54 -3.54 1.71
C ILE A 87 -11.99 -3.73 1.21
N ALA A 88 -12.43 -2.89 0.27
CA ALA A 88 -13.78 -3.00 -0.30
C ALA A 88 -13.85 -3.99 -1.48
N VAL A 89 -12.79 -4.08 -2.30
CA VAL A 89 -12.88 -4.77 -3.61
C VAL A 89 -11.89 -5.92 -3.81
N HIS A 90 -10.80 -6.02 -3.02
CA HIS A 90 -9.72 -6.98 -3.27
C HIS A 90 -9.36 -7.90 -2.08
N GLU A 91 -10.18 -7.94 -1.02
CA GLU A 91 -9.89 -8.75 0.18
C GLU A 91 -10.96 -9.83 0.49
N THR A 92 -11.86 -10.08 -0.46
CA THR A 92 -12.82 -11.21 -0.38
C THR A 92 -13.61 -11.22 0.94
N GLY A 93 -14.02 -10.04 1.43
CA GLY A 93 -14.76 -9.89 2.68
C GLY A 93 -13.93 -10.15 3.94
N ALA A 94 -12.61 -9.95 3.89
CA ALA A 94 -11.72 -10.19 5.05
C ALA A 94 -12.06 -9.27 6.23
N ILE A 95 -12.46 -8.04 5.97
CA ILE A 95 -12.88 -7.09 7.02
C ILE A 95 -14.22 -7.51 7.61
N GLU A 96 -15.19 -7.86 6.76
CA GLU A 96 -16.51 -8.35 7.18
C GLU A 96 -16.38 -9.63 8.03
N ALA A 97 -15.42 -10.50 7.71
CA ALA A 97 -15.13 -11.70 8.50
C ALA A 97 -14.63 -11.39 9.93
N THR A 98 -14.14 -10.17 10.18
CA THR A 98 -13.81 -9.72 11.55
C THR A 98 -15.03 -9.21 12.34
N GLY A 99 -16.19 -9.11 11.68
CA GLY A 99 -17.45 -8.60 12.24
C GLY A 99 -17.69 -7.12 11.99
N HIS A 100 -16.89 -6.47 11.13
CA HIS A 100 -17.00 -5.05 10.82
C HIS A 100 -17.46 -4.82 9.37
N LYS A 101 -18.16 -3.75 9.14
CA LYS A 101 -18.63 -3.35 7.81
C LYS A 101 -17.64 -2.39 7.18
N VAL A 102 -17.35 -2.58 5.89
CA VAL A 102 -16.72 -1.56 5.06
C VAL A 102 -17.78 -0.57 4.59
N LEU A 103 -17.56 0.72 4.89
CA LEU A 103 -18.47 1.83 4.60
C LEU A 103 -17.88 2.61 3.42
N THR A 104 -18.32 2.31 2.20
CA THR A 104 -17.75 2.87 0.98
C THR A 104 -18.31 4.27 0.68
N MET A 105 -17.44 5.13 0.16
CA MET A 105 -17.77 6.45 -0.37
C MET A 105 -17.36 6.53 -1.85
N PRO A 106 -18.10 7.27 -2.71
CA PRO A 106 -17.71 7.48 -4.09
C PRO A 106 -16.30 8.07 -4.18
N ASN A 107 -15.48 7.51 -5.06
CA ASN A 107 -14.11 7.99 -5.24
C ASN A 107 -13.96 9.00 -6.38
N SER A 108 -12.87 9.77 -6.36
CA SER A 108 -12.37 10.54 -7.49
C SER A 108 -10.95 10.08 -7.79
N ASN A 109 -10.75 9.32 -8.88
CA ASN A 109 -9.46 8.71 -9.22
C ASN A 109 -8.85 7.88 -8.06
N GLY A 110 -9.69 7.16 -7.31
CA GLY A 110 -9.27 6.36 -6.16
C GLY A 110 -9.18 7.11 -4.83
N THR A 111 -9.32 8.44 -4.82
CA THR A 111 -9.23 9.25 -3.60
C THR A 111 -10.61 9.63 -3.04
N ILE A 112 -10.66 9.88 -1.74
CA ILE A 112 -11.78 10.50 -1.02
C ILE A 112 -11.35 11.86 -0.49
N SER A 113 -12.29 12.72 -0.13
CA SER A 113 -12.03 14.07 0.40
C SER A 113 -12.45 14.22 1.86
N ALA A 114 -11.90 15.22 2.52
CA ALA A 114 -12.32 15.65 3.85
C ALA A 114 -13.82 15.99 3.91
N GLN A 115 -14.35 16.65 2.86
CA GLN A 115 -15.75 16.99 2.78
C GLN A 115 -16.66 15.76 2.78
N GLN A 116 -16.30 14.69 2.06
CA GLN A 116 -17.07 13.44 2.07
C GLN A 116 -17.11 12.79 3.46
N ILE A 117 -15.99 12.84 4.20
CA ILE A 117 -15.95 12.37 5.59
C ILE A 117 -16.90 13.20 6.47
N HIS A 118 -16.84 14.52 6.37
CA HIS A 118 -17.75 15.42 7.08
C HIS A 118 -19.21 15.13 6.75
N ASP A 119 -19.56 15.02 5.48
CA ASP A 119 -20.93 14.77 5.03
C ASP A 119 -21.43 13.42 5.54
N TYR A 120 -20.61 12.38 5.46
CA TYR A 120 -20.96 11.05 5.96
C TYR A 120 -21.24 11.07 7.47
N CYS A 121 -20.35 11.65 8.25
CA CYS A 121 -20.51 11.73 9.70
C CYS A 121 -21.69 12.64 10.09
N THR A 122 -21.82 13.78 9.43
CA THR A 122 -22.96 14.69 9.66
C THR A 122 -24.28 14.01 9.40
N ASN A 123 -24.41 13.30 8.27
CA ASN A 123 -25.62 12.57 7.93
C ASN A 123 -25.90 11.45 8.93
N HIS A 124 -24.86 10.71 9.36
CA HIS A 124 -25.00 9.67 10.35
C HIS A 124 -25.56 10.23 11.69
N TRP A 125 -24.92 11.27 12.23
CA TRP A 125 -25.30 11.80 13.55
C TRP A 125 -26.58 12.63 13.56
N ASN A 126 -27.01 13.18 12.41
CA ASN A 126 -28.29 13.87 12.28
C ASN A 126 -29.47 12.92 12.03
N ASP A 127 -29.23 11.65 11.74
CA ASP A 127 -30.28 10.66 11.61
C ASP A 127 -30.83 10.30 13.02
N GLY A 128 -32.11 10.53 13.26
CA GLY A 128 -32.75 10.16 14.51
C GLY A 128 -32.76 8.66 14.83
N ALA A 129 -32.44 7.84 13.83
CA ALA A 129 -32.30 6.38 13.92
C ALA A 129 -30.86 5.89 13.77
N HIS A 130 -29.85 6.75 13.97
CA HIS A 130 -28.43 6.42 13.78
C HIS A 130 -27.98 5.17 14.57
N GLU A 131 -28.59 4.89 15.72
CA GLU A 131 -28.29 3.67 16.50
C GLU A 131 -28.70 2.36 15.81
N HIS A 132 -29.51 2.43 14.74
CA HIS A 132 -29.94 1.28 13.94
C HIS A 132 -28.99 0.98 12.75
N ILE A 133 -28.02 1.85 12.49
CA ILE A 133 -27.08 1.72 11.38
C ILE A 133 -25.64 1.64 11.88
N VAL A 134 -24.76 1.05 11.07
CA VAL A 134 -23.35 0.92 11.46
C VAL A 134 -22.71 2.30 11.60
N GLN A 135 -22.11 2.55 12.76
CA GLN A 135 -21.44 3.79 13.10
C GLN A 135 -20.10 3.90 12.36
N PRO A 136 -19.75 5.04 11.75
CA PRO A 136 -18.37 5.26 11.27
C PRO A 136 -17.41 5.25 12.49
N GLY A 137 -16.36 4.47 12.41
CA GLY A 137 -15.42 4.27 13.52
C GLY A 137 -13.97 4.54 13.18
N MET A 138 -13.63 4.62 11.89
CA MET A 138 -12.30 4.99 11.39
C MET A 138 -12.38 5.34 9.92
N VAL A 139 -11.30 5.95 9.40
CA VAL A 139 -11.09 6.18 7.98
C VAL A 139 -9.89 5.36 7.50
N TYR A 140 -10.04 4.69 6.36
CA TYR A 140 -8.99 3.94 5.67
C TYR A 140 -8.76 4.57 4.29
N ILE A 141 -7.50 4.79 3.94
CA ILE A 141 -7.07 5.21 2.61
C ILE A 141 -5.82 4.43 2.20
N SER A 142 -5.61 4.24 0.89
CA SER A 142 -4.37 3.68 0.34
C SER A 142 -3.45 4.78 -0.15
N PHE A 143 -2.14 4.66 0.11
CA PHE A 143 -1.13 5.60 -0.39
C PHE A 143 0.07 4.84 -0.99
N PRO A 144 0.24 4.93 -2.35
CA PRO A 144 -0.70 5.43 -3.35
C PRO A 144 -2.01 4.63 -3.42
N THR A 145 -3.04 5.18 -4.05
CA THR A 145 -4.29 4.46 -4.31
C THR A 145 -4.07 3.28 -5.25
N GLU A 146 -5.05 2.41 -5.40
CA GLU A 146 -5.00 1.23 -6.28
C GLU A 146 -4.75 1.59 -7.75
N SER A 147 -5.21 2.79 -8.16
CA SER A 147 -4.95 3.36 -9.49
C SER A 147 -3.67 4.19 -9.59
N GLY A 148 -2.84 4.20 -8.55
CA GLY A 148 -1.57 4.92 -8.52
C GLY A 148 -1.69 6.43 -8.31
N THR A 149 -2.85 6.94 -7.91
CA THR A 149 -3.04 8.35 -7.55
C THR A 149 -2.45 8.63 -6.18
N LEU A 150 -1.89 9.81 -5.99
CA LEU A 150 -1.35 10.28 -4.72
C LEU A 150 -2.28 11.33 -4.09
N TYR A 151 -2.43 11.29 -2.79
CA TYR A 151 -2.93 12.42 -2.03
C TYR A 151 -1.82 13.45 -1.90
N THR A 152 -2.13 14.72 -2.16
CA THR A 152 -1.20 15.82 -1.84
C THR A 152 -1.11 16.01 -0.33
N LYS A 153 -0.04 16.66 0.13
CA LYS A 153 0.12 17.04 1.55
C LYS A 153 -1.09 17.82 2.07
N GLN A 154 -1.61 18.74 1.25
CA GLN A 154 -2.80 19.51 1.61
C GLN A 154 -4.02 18.59 1.79
N GLN A 155 -4.31 17.71 0.82
CA GLN A 155 -5.45 16.78 0.90
C GLN A 155 -5.36 15.86 2.11
N LEU A 156 -4.16 15.31 2.38
CA LEU A 156 -3.94 14.44 3.53
C LEU A 156 -4.12 15.22 4.85
N THR A 157 -3.65 16.45 4.93
CA THR A 157 -3.84 17.32 6.10
C THR A 157 -5.32 17.62 6.34
N GLU A 158 -6.08 17.92 5.28
CA GLU A 158 -7.52 18.16 5.36
C GLU A 158 -8.28 16.91 5.84
N ILE A 159 -7.95 15.73 5.27
CA ILE A 159 -8.52 14.44 5.68
C ILE A 159 -8.20 14.15 7.15
N TYR A 160 -6.93 14.28 7.57
CA TYR A 160 -6.54 14.03 8.95
C TYR A 160 -7.24 14.99 9.92
N THR A 161 -7.37 16.27 9.54
CA THR A 161 -8.10 17.26 10.32
C THR A 161 -9.59 16.87 10.47
N ALA A 162 -10.23 16.46 9.37
CA ALA A 162 -11.61 15.97 9.42
C ALA A 162 -11.75 14.74 10.32
N CYS A 163 -10.83 13.79 10.22
CA CYS A 163 -10.80 12.62 11.09
C CYS A 163 -10.73 13.00 12.57
N LYS A 164 -9.86 13.96 12.93
CA LYS A 164 -9.72 14.42 14.32
C LYS A 164 -10.97 15.15 14.83
N GLN A 165 -11.67 15.90 13.98
CA GLN A 165 -12.93 16.54 14.36
C GLN A 165 -14.04 15.55 14.71
N TRP A 166 -14.02 14.36 14.11
CA TRP A 166 -15.01 13.30 14.34
C TRP A 166 -14.50 12.19 15.27
N ASP A 167 -13.34 12.34 15.90
CA ASP A 167 -12.66 11.31 16.72
C ASP A 167 -12.52 9.97 15.99
N LEU A 168 -12.19 10.03 14.71
CA LEU A 168 -11.94 8.87 13.85
C LEU A 168 -10.45 8.68 13.66
N PRO A 169 -9.87 7.51 13.99
CA PRO A 169 -8.51 7.18 13.58
C PRO A 169 -8.38 7.14 12.06
N LEU A 170 -7.28 7.69 11.53
CA LEU A 170 -6.89 7.57 10.13
C LEU A 170 -5.85 6.45 9.98
N PHE A 171 -6.19 5.44 9.19
CA PHE A 171 -5.31 4.35 8.80
C PHE A 171 -4.89 4.46 7.33
N ILE A 172 -3.58 4.49 7.06
CA ILE A 172 -3.02 4.52 5.72
C ILE A 172 -2.45 3.15 5.35
N ASP A 173 -3.06 2.53 4.34
CA ASP A 173 -2.54 1.35 3.65
C ASP A 173 -1.36 1.77 2.77
N GLY A 174 -0.16 1.37 3.17
CA GLY A 174 1.08 1.66 2.48
C GLY A 174 1.66 0.48 1.72
N ALA A 175 0.82 -0.42 1.13
CA ALA A 175 1.29 -1.58 0.39
C ALA A 175 2.31 -1.23 -0.72
N ARG A 176 2.21 -0.02 -1.26
CA ARG A 176 3.13 0.56 -2.25
C ARG A 176 3.74 1.88 -1.79
N LEU A 177 3.85 2.09 -0.48
CA LEU A 177 4.29 3.36 0.11
C LEU A 177 5.60 3.87 -0.50
N GLY A 178 6.61 3.00 -0.64
CA GLY A 178 7.89 3.38 -1.23
C GLY A 178 7.77 3.92 -2.65
N TYR A 179 6.93 3.30 -3.48
CA TYR A 179 6.69 3.80 -4.84
C TYR A 179 5.96 5.14 -4.85
N GLY A 180 5.02 5.33 -3.93
CA GLY A 180 4.33 6.62 -3.75
C GLY A 180 5.28 7.74 -3.34
N LEU A 181 6.08 7.52 -2.30
CA LEU A 181 7.04 8.51 -1.78
C LEU A 181 8.16 8.85 -2.79
N MET A 182 8.54 7.90 -3.64
CA MET A 182 9.57 8.12 -4.67
C MET A 182 9.02 8.65 -5.99
N SER A 183 7.72 8.86 -6.09
CA SER A 183 7.11 9.51 -7.23
C SER A 183 7.52 10.98 -7.32
N PRO A 184 7.83 11.51 -8.51
CA PRO A 184 8.11 12.94 -8.69
C PRO A 184 6.88 13.83 -8.45
N ALA A 185 5.69 13.25 -8.36
CA ALA A 185 4.45 13.95 -8.02
C ALA A 185 4.15 13.96 -6.51
N CYS A 186 4.95 13.28 -5.69
CA CYS A 186 4.78 13.27 -4.25
C CYS A 186 5.36 14.54 -3.63
N ASP A 187 4.56 15.22 -2.83
CA ASP A 187 4.94 16.43 -2.09
C ASP A 187 5.07 16.17 -0.57
N LEU A 188 5.16 14.88 -0.18
CA LEU A 188 5.28 14.42 1.19
C LEU A 188 6.59 13.68 1.42
N THR A 189 7.18 13.87 2.60
CA THR A 189 8.17 12.95 3.16
C THR A 189 7.48 11.85 3.99
N ILE A 190 8.20 10.79 4.32
CA ILE A 190 7.65 9.72 5.18
C ILE A 190 7.36 10.24 6.60
N GLU A 191 8.17 11.17 7.10
CA GLU A 191 7.97 11.80 8.42
C GLU A 191 6.69 12.66 8.42
N GLU A 192 6.46 13.40 7.35
CA GLU A 192 5.24 14.20 7.19
C GLU A 192 4.01 13.31 7.08
N LEU A 193 4.07 12.23 6.30
CA LEU A 193 2.99 11.25 6.23
C LEU A 193 2.69 10.63 7.59
N ALA A 194 3.73 10.20 8.32
CA ALA A 194 3.60 9.62 9.65
C ALA A 194 2.99 10.59 10.68
N SER A 195 3.17 11.90 10.50
CA SER A 195 2.55 12.93 11.36
C SER A 195 1.09 13.22 11.02
N LEU A 196 0.61 12.74 9.87
CA LEU A 196 -0.74 12.98 9.34
C LEU A 196 -1.61 11.71 9.32
N CYS A 197 -1.32 10.75 10.21
CA CYS A 197 -2.15 9.56 10.42
C CYS A 197 -1.93 8.97 11.82
N ASP A 198 -2.80 8.08 12.23
CA ASP A 198 -2.76 7.40 13.53
C ASP A 198 -2.12 6.02 13.44
N VAL A 199 -2.30 5.37 12.30
CA VAL A 199 -1.68 4.09 11.95
C VAL A 199 -1.39 4.10 10.46
N PHE A 200 -0.25 3.53 10.08
CA PHE A 200 0.05 3.21 8.68
C PHE A 200 0.91 1.96 8.61
N TYR A 201 1.09 1.41 7.44
CA TYR A 201 2.15 0.41 7.27
C TYR A 201 3.07 0.70 6.09
N ILE A 202 4.32 0.30 6.25
CA ILE A 202 5.33 0.32 5.19
C ILE A 202 5.28 -1.03 4.50
N GLY A 203 4.84 -1.05 3.26
CA GLY A 203 4.76 -2.26 2.46
C GLY A 203 6.13 -2.80 2.10
N GLY A 204 6.43 -4.03 2.53
CA GLY A 204 7.66 -4.74 2.16
C GLY A 204 7.46 -5.70 1.01
N THR A 205 6.34 -6.41 0.99
CA THR A 205 6.04 -7.47 0.02
C THR A 205 6.25 -7.05 -1.43
N LYS A 206 5.82 -5.84 -1.80
CA LYS A 206 5.97 -5.29 -3.16
C LYS A 206 7.27 -4.51 -3.36
N CYS A 207 7.94 -4.12 -2.27
CA CYS A 207 9.08 -3.21 -2.25
C CYS A 207 10.37 -3.92 -1.79
N GLY A 208 10.62 -5.12 -2.29
CA GLY A 208 11.90 -5.81 -2.12
C GLY A 208 11.97 -6.84 -0.99
N ALA A 209 10.99 -6.95 -0.11
CA ALA A 209 10.92 -8.03 0.87
C ALA A 209 10.47 -9.35 0.22
N LEU A 210 10.76 -10.47 0.87
CA LEU A 210 10.21 -11.78 0.51
C LEU A 210 8.71 -11.82 0.83
N PHE A 211 8.33 -11.22 1.94
CA PHE A 211 6.97 -10.98 2.42
C PHE A 211 7.03 -10.04 3.64
N GLY A 212 5.94 -9.36 3.90
CA GLY A 212 5.75 -8.63 5.16
C GLY A 212 5.47 -7.14 4.99
N GLU A 213 4.87 -6.62 6.05
CA GLU A 213 4.47 -5.22 6.20
C GLU A 213 4.89 -4.76 7.60
N ALA A 214 5.44 -3.55 7.71
CA ALA A 214 5.75 -2.93 8.99
C ALA A 214 4.62 -1.97 9.38
N VAL A 215 3.75 -2.38 10.29
CA VAL A 215 2.68 -1.54 10.86
C VAL A 215 3.30 -0.59 11.88
N VAL A 216 3.06 0.70 11.71
CA VAL A 216 3.52 1.79 12.57
C VAL A 216 2.30 2.45 13.21
N ILE A 217 2.23 2.45 14.55
CA ILE A 217 1.14 3.04 15.33
C ILE A 217 1.68 4.29 16.02
N THR A 218 1.19 5.46 15.60
CA THR A 218 1.62 6.76 16.12
C THR A 218 0.73 7.26 17.25
N ASP A 219 -0.57 6.91 17.25
CA ASP A 219 -1.50 7.28 18.33
C ASP A 219 -1.39 6.30 19.51
N ASP A 220 -1.03 6.81 20.70
CA ASP A 220 -0.88 6.04 21.93
C ASP A 220 -2.14 5.28 22.35
N LYS A 221 -3.32 5.80 22.01
CA LYS A 221 -4.61 5.16 22.31
C LYS A 221 -4.78 3.80 21.62
N LEU A 222 -4.10 3.61 20.49
CA LEU A 222 -4.21 2.42 19.65
C LEU A 222 -3.14 1.36 19.92
N LYS A 223 -2.13 1.66 20.77
CA LYS A 223 -1.00 0.74 21.05
C LYS A 223 -1.37 -0.38 22.01
N LYS A 224 -2.23 -0.05 23.00
CA LYS A 224 -2.55 -1.00 24.07
C LYS A 224 -3.15 -2.29 23.50
N ASP A 225 -2.59 -3.42 23.93
CA ASP A 225 -3.10 -4.77 23.60
C ASP A 225 -3.04 -5.15 22.10
N PHE A 226 -2.38 -4.36 21.23
CA PHE A 226 -2.30 -4.64 19.79
C PHE A 226 -1.68 -6.02 19.50
N ARG A 227 -0.75 -6.51 20.32
CA ARG A 227 -0.16 -7.86 20.16
C ARG A 227 -1.19 -8.99 20.32
N TYR A 228 -2.26 -8.81 21.12
CA TYR A 228 -3.36 -9.77 21.16
C TYR A 228 -4.10 -9.85 19.82
N SER A 229 -4.32 -8.72 19.18
CA SER A 229 -4.92 -8.66 17.84
C SER A 229 -4.03 -9.33 16.80
N ILE A 230 -2.72 -9.10 16.82
CA ILE A 230 -1.75 -9.80 15.98
C ILE A 230 -1.86 -11.33 16.18
N LYS A 231 -1.88 -11.78 17.43
CA LYS A 231 -1.98 -13.22 17.74
C LYS A 231 -3.29 -13.82 17.24
N ARG A 232 -4.39 -13.14 17.48
CA ARG A 232 -5.75 -13.55 17.07
C ARG A 232 -5.85 -13.74 15.55
N HIS A 233 -5.20 -12.86 14.77
CA HIS A 233 -5.18 -12.91 13.31
C HIS A 233 -4.03 -13.75 12.72
N GLY A 234 -3.33 -14.55 13.55
CA GLY A 234 -2.26 -15.45 13.09
C GLY A 234 -0.96 -14.74 12.67
N GLY A 235 -0.82 -13.43 12.94
CA GLY A 235 0.35 -12.62 12.55
C GLY A 235 1.56 -12.76 13.47
N MET A 236 1.39 -13.39 14.63
CA MET A 236 2.49 -13.58 15.59
C MET A 236 3.28 -14.85 15.27
N LEU A 237 4.24 -14.74 14.35
CA LEU A 237 5.05 -15.87 13.90
C LEU A 237 6.04 -16.32 14.98
N ALA A 238 6.14 -17.64 15.18
CA ALA A 238 7.17 -18.20 16.09
C ALA A 238 8.58 -17.81 15.66
N LYS A 239 8.84 -17.77 14.34
CA LYS A 239 10.12 -17.30 13.75
C LYS A 239 9.99 -15.86 13.23
N GLY A 240 9.46 -14.95 14.05
CA GLY A 240 9.22 -13.55 13.69
C GLY A 240 10.47 -12.77 13.30
N ARG A 241 11.67 -13.21 13.75
CA ARG A 241 12.97 -12.70 13.30
C ARG A 241 13.06 -12.57 11.77
N LEU A 242 12.44 -13.48 11.01
CA LEU A 242 12.49 -13.44 9.55
C LEU A 242 11.92 -12.13 8.96
N LEU A 243 10.90 -11.56 9.62
CA LEU A 243 10.36 -10.24 9.24
C LEU A 243 11.32 -9.13 9.64
N GLY A 244 11.87 -9.20 10.87
CA GLY A 244 12.85 -8.21 11.36
C GLY A 244 14.08 -8.10 10.47
N VAL A 245 14.65 -9.24 10.03
CA VAL A 245 15.81 -9.25 9.11
C VAL A 245 15.49 -8.51 7.82
N GLN A 246 14.32 -8.70 7.25
CA GLN A 246 13.93 -8.08 5.99
C GLN A 246 13.79 -6.57 6.14
N PHE A 247 13.04 -6.11 7.15
CA PHE A 247 12.84 -4.68 7.36
C PHE A 247 14.11 -3.96 7.82
N LEU A 248 14.95 -4.59 8.64
CA LEU A 248 16.25 -4.01 8.99
C LEU A 248 17.07 -3.77 7.73
N THR A 249 17.19 -4.78 6.87
CA THR A 249 17.96 -4.68 5.62
C THR A 249 17.39 -3.62 4.67
N LEU A 250 16.07 -3.50 4.55
CA LEU A 250 15.43 -2.51 3.69
C LEU A 250 15.62 -1.08 4.19
N MET A 251 15.65 -0.88 5.52
CA MET A 251 15.79 0.46 6.10
C MET A 251 17.26 0.90 6.23
N GLU A 252 18.22 -0.05 6.15
CA GLU A 252 19.65 0.28 6.12
C GLU A 252 20.02 1.01 4.83
N ASP A 253 20.82 2.07 4.95
CA ASP A 253 21.42 2.83 3.84
C ASP A 253 20.42 3.33 2.78
N GLY A 254 19.14 3.46 3.13
CA GLY A 254 18.12 3.97 2.19
C GLY A 254 17.69 2.99 1.10
N LEU A 255 18.07 1.72 1.19
CA LEU A 255 17.81 0.69 0.17
C LEU A 255 16.34 0.65 -0.27
N TYR A 256 15.40 0.74 0.68
CA TYR A 256 13.96 0.73 0.41
C TYR A 256 13.55 1.80 -0.60
N PHE A 257 14.04 3.01 -0.42
CA PHE A 257 13.71 4.15 -1.28
C PHE A 257 14.40 4.06 -2.64
N ASP A 258 15.69 3.65 -2.66
CA ASP A 258 16.47 3.54 -3.90
C ASP A 258 15.84 2.54 -4.89
N ILE A 259 15.48 1.34 -4.42
CA ILE A 259 14.87 0.32 -5.27
C ILE A 259 13.44 0.69 -5.71
N CYS A 260 12.69 1.42 -4.86
CA CYS A 260 11.39 1.95 -5.22
C CYS A 260 11.50 3.07 -6.25
N LYS A 261 12.49 3.97 -6.12
CA LYS A 261 12.74 5.03 -7.08
C LYS A 261 13.04 4.49 -8.47
N GLN A 262 13.92 3.49 -8.58
CA GLN A 262 14.25 2.85 -9.85
C GLN A 262 12.98 2.29 -10.53
N ALA A 263 12.11 1.64 -9.79
CA ALA A 263 10.87 1.10 -10.34
C ALA A 263 9.93 2.21 -10.85
N VAL A 264 9.82 3.32 -10.12
CA VAL A 264 9.02 4.48 -10.56
C VAL A 264 9.62 5.10 -11.82
N ASP A 265 10.93 5.32 -11.86
CA ASP A 265 11.61 5.88 -13.03
C ASP A 265 11.32 5.02 -14.28
N TYR A 266 11.41 3.70 -14.20
CA TYR A 266 11.07 2.78 -15.28
C TYR A 266 9.59 2.86 -15.70
N ALA A 267 8.68 2.93 -14.75
CA ALA A 267 7.24 3.08 -15.06
C ALA A 267 6.96 4.37 -15.83
N LEU A 268 7.63 5.46 -15.47
CA LEU A 268 7.48 6.75 -16.17
C LEU A 268 8.08 6.74 -17.57
N GLU A 269 9.11 5.92 -17.82
CA GLU A 269 9.61 5.68 -19.19
C GLU A 269 8.58 4.92 -20.03
N ILE A 270 7.90 3.91 -19.46
CA ILE A 270 6.79 3.20 -20.11
C ILE A 270 5.66 4.19 -20.47
N ARG A 271 5.26 5.04 -19.52
CA ARG A 271 4.26 6.08 -19.73
C ARG A 271 4.62 6.98 -20.91
N LYS A 272 5.83 7.55 -20.89
CA LYS A 272 6.32 8.43 -21.95
C LYS A 272 6.33 7.73 -23.32
N ALA A 273 6.68 6.45 -23.36
CA ALA A 273 6.71 5.69 -24.60
C ALA A 273 5.30 5.51 -25.18
N PHE A 274 4.29 5.19 -24.38
CA PHE A 274 2.90 5.10 -24.83
C PHE A 274 2.34 6.47 -25.26
N GLU A 275 2.57 7.52 -24.48
CA GLU A 275 2.17 8.90 -24.81
C GLU A 275 2.80 9.36 -26.14
N ALA A 276 4.07 9.04 -26.40
CA ALA A 276 4.75 9.34 -27.67
C ALA A 276 4.15 8.63 -28.88
N LYS A 277 3.41 7.53 -28.67
CA LYS A 277 2.64 6.81 -29.69
C LYS A 277 1.20 7.33 -29.81
N GLY A 278 0.82 8.37 -29.07
CA GLY A 278 -0.54 8.90 -29.03
C GLY A 278 -1.52 8.01 -28.27
N VAL A 279 -1.04 7.08 -27.45
CA VAL A 279 -1.88 6.25 -26.58
C VAL A 279 -2.34 7.08 -25.39
N GLU A 280 -3.65 7.10 -25.14
CA GLU A 280 -4.24 7.72 -23.97
C GLU A 280 -3.93 6.89 -22.71
N MET A 281 -3.66 7.58 -21.60
CA MET A 281 -3.41 6.97 -20.30
C MET A 281 -4.65 7.13 -19.41
N TYR A 282 -5.13 6.03 -18.84
CA TYR A 282 -6.21 6.06 -17.86
C TYR A 282 -5.68 6.58 -16.51
N GLY A 283 -6.32 7.61 -15.97
CA GLY A 283 -5.94 8.23 -14.70
C GLY A 283 -4.60 8.98 -14.77
N THR A 284 -4.13 9.35 -13.58
CA THR A 284 -2.98 10.26 -13.40
C THR A 284 -1.80 9.61 -12.68
N SER A 285 -1.67 8.27 -12.75
CA SER A 285 -0.62 7.57 -12.03
C SER A 285 0.77 8.05 -12.40
N MET A 286 1.53 8.47 -11.39
CA MET A 286 2.96 8.80 -11.49
C MET A 286 3.80 7.84 -10.64
N THR A 287 3.29 6.62 -10.39
CA THR A 287 3.92 5.57 -9.58
C THR A 287 4.43 4.43 -10.47
N ASN A 288 4.77 3.30 -9.85
CA ASN A 288 5.24 2.09 -10.53
C ASN A 288 4.16 1.37 -11.39
N GLN A 289 2.93 1.84 -11.38
CA GLN A 289 1.81 1.28 -12.16
C GLN A 289 1.39 2.26 -13.27
N GLN A 290 1.31 1.80 -14.51
CA GLN A 290 0.88 2.60 -15.65
C GLN A 290 -0.27 1.94 -16.38
N PHE A 291 -1.26 2.75 -16.79
CA PHE A 291 -2.55 2.26 -17.28
C PHE A 291 -2.83 2.79 -18.71
N PRO A 292 -2.17 2.28 -19.75
CA PRO A 292 -2.50 2.66 -21.13
C PRO A 292 -3.86 2.10 -21.56
N ILE A 293 -4.58 2.87 -22.36
CA ILE A 293 -5.84 2.48 -23.02
C ILE A 293 -5.49 1.95 -24.39
N LEU A 294 -5.64 0.64 -24.59
CA LEU A 294 -5.22 -0.06 -25.80
C LEU A 294 -6.41 -0.66 -26.55
N SER A 295 -6.35 -0.60 -27.89
CA SER A 295 -7.23 -1.38 -28.75
C SER A 295 -6.84 -2.87 -28.76
N GLU A 296 -7.74 -3.75 -29.18
CA GLU A 296 -7.43 -5.18 -29.33
C GLU A 296 -6.24 -5.45 -30.24
N ALA A 297 -6.06 -4.66 -31.31
CA ALA A 297 -4.92 -4.79 -32.20
C ALA A 297 -3.60 -4.45 -31.52
N GLN A 298 -3.59 -3.38 -30.71
CA GLN A 298 -2.42 -2.99 -29.92
C GLN A 298 -2.11 -4.03 -28.84
N MET A 299 -3.14 -4.57 -28.16
CA MET A 299 -2.94 -5.65 -27.17
C MET A 299 -2.30 -6.88 -27.81
N LYS A 300 -2.79 -7.33 -28.96
CA LYS A 300 -2.22 -8.46 -29.73
C LYS A 300 -0.73 -8.27 -30.08
N HIS A 301 -0.26 -7.04 -30.22
CA HIS A 301 1.15 -6.74 -30.49
C HIS A 301 2.08 -7.23 -29.35
N PHE A 302 1.57 -7.23 -28.12
CA PHE A 302 2.31 -7.68 -26.93
C PHE A 302 2.15 -9.17 -26.62
N ASP A 303 1.16 -9.85 -27.24
CA ASP A 303 0.85 -11.26 -26.96
C ASP A 303 2.05 -12.19 -27.16
N GLY A 304 2.23 -13.11 -26.22
CA GLY A 304 3.32 -14.08 -26.22
C GLY A 304 4.70 -13.52 -25.88
N LYS A 305 4.85 -12.19 -25.80
CA LYS A 305 6.11 -11.51 -25.47
C LYS A 305 6.08 -10.93 -24.05
N PHE A 306 5.00 -10.22 -23.70
CA PHE A 306 4.85 -9.51 -22.44
C PHE A 306 3.55 -9.94 -21.74
N ALA A 307 3.64 -10.12 -20.42
CA ALA A 307 2.47 -10.27 -19.55
C ALA A 307 2.19 -8.92 -18.86
N TYR A 308 0.96 -8.47 -18.98
CA TYR A 308 0.40 -7.29 -18.32
C TYR A 308 -0.95 -7.64 -17.72
N GLU A 309 -1.52 -6.80 -16.86
CA GLU A 309 -2.82 -7.04 -16.23
C GLU A 309 -3.92 -6.41 -17.07
N TYR A 310 -5.02 -7.15 -17.28
CA TYR A 310 -6.26 -6.57 -17.78
C TYR A 310 -6.97 -5.84 -16.65
N TRP A 311 -7.14 -4.53 -16.78
CA TRP A 311 -7.73 -3.71 -15.71
C TRP A 311 -9.23 -3.49 -15.88
N GLY A 312 -9.68 -3.33 -17.11
CA GLY A 312 -11.10 -3.15 -17.43
C GLY A 312 -11.38 -2.73 -18.86
N ARG A 313 -12.66 -2.71 -19.20
CA ARG A 313 -13.12 -2.17 -20.47
C ARG A 313 -13.21 -0.65 -20.38
N TYR A 314 -12.71 0.05 -21.39
CA TYR A 314 -12.82 1.51 -21.51
C TYR A 314 -14.02 1.92 -22.37
N ASP A 315 -14.10 1.40 -23.60
CA ASP A 315 -15.21 1.58 -24.53
C ASP A 315 -15.47 0.30 -25.35
N ASP A 316 -16.18 0.41 -26.48
CA ASP A 316 -16.51 -0.75 -27.32
C ASP A 316 -15.29 -1.36 -28.03
N SER A 317 -14.18 -0.64 -28.16
CA SER A 317 -12.98 -0.99 -28.91
C SER A 317 -11.68 -0.91 -28.15
N HIS A 318 -11.70 -0.36 -26.94
CA HIS A 318 -10.51 -0.15 -26.13
C HIS A 318 -10.64 -0.72 -24.72
N HIS A 319 -9.51 -1.12 -24.18
CA HIS A 319 -9.36 -1.71 -22.85
C HIS A 319 -8.28 -0.98 -22.06
N ILE A 320 -8.51 -0.84 -20.76
CA ILE A 320 -7.49 -0.39 -19.83
C ILE A 320 -6.65 -1.61 -19.46
N VAL A 321 -5.34 -1.52 -19.63
CA VAL A 321 -4.39 -2.54 -19.16
C VAL A 321 -3.39 -1.91 -18.23
N ARG A 322 -2.83 -2.70 -17.31
CA ARG A 322 -1.82 -2.22 -16.38
C ARG A 322 -0.46 -2.84 -16.68
N PHE A 323 0.54 -1.99 -16.89
CA PHE A 323 1.95 -2.36 -16.83
C PHE A 323 2.50 -1.93 -15.47
N CYS A 324 3.12 -2.85 -14.76
CA CYS A 324 3.65 -2.66 -13.42
C CYS A 324 5.15 -2.97 -13.40
N THR A 325 5.96 -2.02 -12.96
CA THR A 325 7.37 -2.24 -12.68
C THR A 325 7.57 -2.55 -11.20
N SER A 326 8.68 -3.19 -10.87
CA SER A 326 9.05 -3.52 -9.50
C SER A 326 10.52 -3.22 -9.23
N TRP A 327 10.91 -3.33 -7.98
CA TRP A 327 12.30 -3.28 -7.54
C TRP A 327 13.22 -4.27 -8.31
N ALA A 328 12.65 -5.35 -8.86
CA ALA A 328 13.38 -6.41 -9.58
C ALA A 328 13.32 -6.24 -11.11
N THR A 329 12.63 -5.22 -11.63
CA THR A 329 12.55 -4.97 -13.07
C THR A 329 13.94 -4.69 -13.64
N LYS A 330 14.36 -5.48 -14.64
CA LYS A 330 15.69 -5.39 -15.25
C LYS A 330 15.67 -4.41 -16.41
N GLN A 331 16.82 -3.73 -16.64
CA GLN A 331 17.01 -2.82 -17.78
C GLN A 331 16.75 -3.52 -19.11
N GLU A 332 17.22 -4.76 -19.28
CA GLU A 332 17.00 -5.53 -20.52
C GLU A 332 15.52 -5.77 -20.83
N ASN A 333 14.69 -5.95 -19.78
CA ASN A 333 13.24 -6.10 -19.91
C ASN A 333 12.58 -4.78 -20.29
N MET A 334 13.05 -3.67 -19.71
CA MET A 334 12.62 -2.32 -20.07
C MET A 334 12.93 -1.99 -21.54
N ASP A 335 14.17 -2.24 -21.97
CA ASP A 335 14.60 -1.99 -23.34
C ASP A 335 13.75 -2.78 -24.35
N ALA A 336 13.44 -4.05 -24.03
CA ALA A 336 12.57 -4.88 -24.85
C ALA A 336 11.13 -4.34 -24.95
N LEU A 337 10.54 -3.89 -23.81
CA LEU A 337 9.19 -3.32 -23.78
C LEU A 337 9.14 -1.99 -24.53
N LEU A 338 10.06 -1.08 -24.25
CA LEU A 338 10.11 0.24 -24.91
C LEU A 338 10.29 0.11 -26.44
N LYS A 339 11.10 -0.87 -26.88
CA LYS A 339 11.22 -1.20 -28.31
C LYS A 339 9.88 -1.69 -28.87
N ALA A 340 9.20 -2.60 -28.18
CA ALA A 340 7.90 -3.10 -28.63
C ALA A 340 6.84 -1.99 -28.72
N ILE A 341 6.78 -1.10 -27.72
CA ILE A 341 5.87 0.06 -27.77
C ILE A 341 6.21 0.97 -28.98
N LYS A 342 7.47 1.17 -29.28
CA LYS A 342 7.89 1.98 -30.43
C LYS A 342 7.49 1.35 -31.77
N GLU A 343 7.48 0.02 -31.83
CA GLU A 343 7.13 -0.76 -33.04
C GLU A 343 5.61 -1.01 -33.21
N MET A 344 4.79 -0.73 -32.18
CA MET A 344 3.33 -0.86 -32.16
C MET A 344 2.62 0.06 -33.15
#